data_e19a8034667c9bcaa70eb1fe91c413ab
#
_entry.id   e19a8034667c9bcaa70eb1fe91c413ab
#
_cell.length_a   1.000
_cell.length_b   1.000
_cell.length_c   1.000
_cell.angle_alpha   90.00
_cell.angle_beta   90.00
_cell.angle_gamma   90.00
#
_symmetry.space_group_name_H-M   'P 1'
#
loop_
_entity.id
_entity.type
_entity.pdbx_description
1 polymer ?
#
loop_
_entity_poly.entity_id
_entity_poly.type
_entity_poly.pdbx_seq_one_letter_code
_entity_poly.pdbx_strand_id
1 'polypeptide(L)'
;MEIRHLGIAVGVAGTLACGALSGCKGSDKNSAATAAADSTYCNPLRDTDGNYVTFGDPFILKASDGRFYMYGTTDYTFLDHRCYSSDDLVNWTYEGVCYTPSDSTWTTDTFWAPEVYEHDGKFYMFHSSNWKENPDGDEEVFRIGVAVADKPTGPFKEMYDHPIFDSKYPIIDANLLFDEDGKIYFYYSRCCYKHPVDSELAEKLKKEGKADEVQESWIYGVEIKPDFSGIIGEPKLLLQPPLTLADPQSKWEDNSANAGEGEAIRRWNEGSYIFKHGDKYYMMYSCNYWRGQYYAVGYATSDSPLGPFVKAPENPILERNNDKGGDVYCTGHNMVLTLDDGTMYCVYHGRTAETDSITGDAKRVAFIDKMEITPDGRLVVNGPTTTPQPRPALWGSKNNYVAADTDVCQPRLFFSGRCLSRELHRAPS
;
A
#
# COMPACT_ATOMS: atom_id res chain seq x y z
N MET A 1 -53.17 -21.42 -10.61
CA MET A 1 -53.55 -21.24 -12.02
C MET A 1 -52.27 -21.52 -12.81
N GLU A 2 -52.19 -22.78 -13.26
CA GLU A 2 -51.09 -23.34 -14.07
C GLU A 2 -51.23 -22.86 -15.52
N ILE A 3 -50.13 -22.55 -16.18
CA ILE A 3 -49.99 -22.74 -17.64
C ILE A 3 -48.53 -23.10 -17.98
N ARG A 4 -48.50 -24.19 -18.67
CA ARG A 4 -47.51 -25.13 -19.14
C ARG A 4 -46.58 -24.60 -20.24
N HIS A 5 -45.48 -25.31 -20.33
CA HIS A 5 -44.47 -25.45 -21.36
C HIS A 5 -44.91 -25.37 -22.84
N LEU A 6 -44.00 -24.88 -23.69
CA LEU A 6 -43.78 -25.50 -25.00
C LEU A 6 -42.32 -25.33 -25.44
N GLY A 7 -41.61 -26.43 -25.61
CA GLY A 7 -40.29 -26.48 -26.22
C GLY A 7 -40.44 -26.68 -27.73
N ILE A 8 -39.46 -26.16 -28.51
CA ILE A 8 -39.24 -26.57 -29.91
C ILE A 8 -37.74 -26.80 -30.08
N ALA A 9 -37.43 -28.09 -30.36
CA ALA A 9 -36.15 -28.51 -30.86
C ALA A 9 -36.21 -28.53 -32.38
N VAL A 10 -35.19 -27.97 -33.06
CA VAL A 10 -34.97 -28.22 -34.49
C VAL A 10 -33.49 -28.60 -34.63
N GLY A 11 -33.29 -29.87 -34.92
CA GLY A 11 -32.03 -30.41 -35.40
C GLY A 11 -31.91 -30.29 -36.92
N VAL A 12 -30.74 -29.94 -37.43
CA VAL A 12 -30.38 -30.20 -38.84
C VAL A 12 -28.98 -30.78 -38.86
N ALA A 13 -28.93 -32.02 -39.37
CA ALA A 13 -27.68 -32.68 -39.76
C ALA A 13 -27.31 -32.29 -41.16
N GLY A 14 -26.02 -32.21 -41.44
CA GLY A 14 -25.53 -31.92 -42.80
C GLY A 14 -24.02 -32.14 -42.96
N THR A 15 -23.69 -33.36 -43.30
CA THR A 15 -22.66 -33.91 -44.21
C THR A 15 -21.23 -33.33 -44.26
N LEU A 16 -20.30 -34.26 -44.02
CA LEU A 16 -18.87 -34.22 -44.35
C LEU A 16 -18.62 -34.00 -45.86
N ALA A 17 -17.63 -33.17 -46.17
CA ALA A 17 -16.86 -33.25 -47.39
C ALA A 17 -15.36 -33.10 -47.09
N CYS A 18 -14.60 -34.17 -47.32
CA CYS A 18 -13.14 -34.16 -47.37
C CYS A 18 -12.65 -33.36 -48.57
N GLY A 19 -11.76 -32.42 -48.33
CA GLY A 19 -10.97 -31.74 -49.37
C GLY A 19 -9.57 -31.48 -48.84
N ALA A 20 -8.64 -32.34 -49.23
CA ALA A 20 -7.21 -32.09 -49.03
C ALA A 20 -6.73 -31.08 -50.07
N LEU A 21 -6.06 -30.02 -49.62
CA LEU A 21 -5.11 -29.23 -50.42
C LEU A 21 -4.15 -28.45 -49.57
N SER A 22 -2.90 -28.83 -49.70
CA SER A 22 -1.70 -27.99 -49.87
C SER A 22 -1.44 -26.83 -48.93
N GLY A 23 -0.29 -26.92 -48.27
CA GLY A 23 0.33 -25.94 -47.41
C GLY A 23 0.39 -24.52 -47.95
N CYS A 24 0.05 -23.62 -47.04
CA CYS A 24 0.60 -22.28 -47.00
C CYS A 24 1.13 -22.04 -45.59
N LYS A 25 2.40 -21.66 -45.55
CA LYS A 25 3.07 -21.16 -44.36
C LYS A 25 2.25 -20.04 -43.76
N GLY A 26 1.52 -20.31 -42.68
CA GLY A 26 0.90 -19.32 -41.84
C GLY A 26 1.97 -18.80 -40.89
N SER A 27 2.46 -17.61 -41.19
CA SER A 27 3.45 -16.87 -40.43
C SER A 27 2.89 -16.40 -39.10
N ASP A 28 3.58 -16.71 -38.02
CA ASP A 28 4.03 -15.98 -36.86
C ASP A 28 3.23 -14.75 -36.29
N LYS A 29 1.93 -14.67 -36.50
CA LYS A 29 1.14 -13.65 -35.80
C LYS A 29 0.75 -14.05 -34.36
N ASN A 30 0.67 -15.34 -34.07
CA ASN A 30 0.38 -15.81 -32.70
C ASN A 30 1.60 -15.75 -31.77
N SER A 31 2.82 -15.94 -32.30
CA SER A 31 4.03 -15.85 -31.45
C SER A 31 4.38 -14.41 -31.06
N ALA A 32 4.08 -13.43 -31.93
CA ALA A 32 4.28 -12.02 -31.60
C ALA A 32 3.24 -11.49 -30.59
N ALA A 33 1.99 -11.98 -30.66
CA ALA A 33 0.94 -11.63 -29.72
C ALA A 33 1.17 -12.25 -28.33
N THR A 34 1.64 -13.50 -28.26
CA THR A 34 2.04 -14.16 -27.01
C THR A 34 3.29 -13.53 -26.40
N ALA A 35 4.31 -13.21 -27.20
CA ALA A 35 5.51 -12.53 -26.71
C ALA A 35 5.23 -11.11 -26.21
N ALA A 36 4.27 -10.39 -26.80
CA ALA A 36 3.83 -9.08 -26.32
C ALA A 36 3.01 -9.19 -25.03
N ALA A 37 2.18 -10.21 -24.87
CA ALA A 37 1.44 -10.49 -23.65
C ALA A 37 2.36 -10.88 -22.47
N ASP A 38 3.47 -11.56 -22.74
CA ASP A 38 4.47 -11.92 -21.73
C ASP A 38 5.36 -10.75 -21.27
N SER A 39 5.38 -9.63 -22.01
CA SER A 39 6.23 -8.47 -21.72
C SER A 39 5.52 -7.32 -20.98
N THR A 40 4.21 -7.43 -20.80
CA THR A 40 3.39 -6.37 -20.18
C THR A 40 2.52 -6.90 -19.04
N TYR A 41 2.01 -5.98 -18.21
CA TYR A 41 0.97 -6.22 -17.24
C TYR A 41 -0.09 -5.11 -17.30
N CYS A 42 -1.24 -5.33 -16.70
CA CYS A 42 -2.29 -4.32 -16.54
C CYS A 42 -2.77 -4.28 -15.09
N ASN A 43 -3.04 -3.07 -14.61
CA ASN A 43 -3.80 -2.87 -13.38
C ASN A 43 -5.32 -2.99 -13.66
N PRO A 44 -6.13 -3.31 -12.63
CA PRO A 44 -5.74 -3.75 -11.28
C PRO A 44 -5.05 -5.12 -11.28
N LEU A 45 -4.20 -5.36 -10.25
CA LEU A 45 -3.47 -6.62 -10.13
C LEU A 45 -4.43 -7.81 -9.92
N ARG A 46 -4.02 -8.97 -10.46
CA ARG A 46 -4.79 -10.22 -10.39
C ARG A 46 -3.95 -11.35 -9.82
N ASP A 47 -4.63 -12.30 -9.20
CA ASP A 47 -4.03 -13.56 -8.81
C ASP A 47 -3.93 -14.54 -9.99
N THR A 48 -3.26 -15.68 -9.76
CA THR A 48 -3.09 -16.72 -10.77
C THR A 48 -4.38 -17.41 -11.19
N ASP A 49 -5.46 -17.24 -10.43
CA ASP A 49 -6.81 -17.72 -10.76
C ASP A 49 -7.62 -16.68 -11.53
N GLY A 50 -7.05 -15.49 -11.77
CA GLY A 50 -7.65 -14.39 -12.51
C GLY A 50 -8.54 -13.46 -11.68
N ASN A 51 -8.62 -13.66 -10.35
CA ASN A 51 -9.36 -12.78 -9.46
C ASN A 51 -8.57 -11.50 -9.18
N TYR A 52 -9.25 -10.40 -8.87
CA TYR A 52 -8.58 -9.20 -8.39
C TYR A 52 -7.92 -9.44 -7.03
N VAL A 53 -6.73 -8.87 -6.83
CA VAL A 53 -6.11 -8.76 -5.50
C VAL A 53 -6.86 -7.67 -4.73
N THR A 54 -7.86 -8.10 -3.93
CA THR A 54 -8.78 -7.23 -3.21
C THR A 54 -8.22 -6.79 -1.88
N PHE A 55 -7.21 -5.91 -1.93
CA PHE A 55 -6.63 -5.24 -0.78
C PHE A 55 -6.86 -3.74 -0.83
N GLY A 56 -7.29 -3.16 0.29
CA GLY A 56 -6.97 -1.80 0.64
C GLY A 56 -5.58 -1.75 1.27
N ASP A 57 -4.97 -0.57 1.28
CA ASP A 57 -3.74 -0.31 2.03
C ASP A 57 -2.65 -1.35 1.71
N PRO A 58 -2.33 -1.62 0.41
CA PRO A 58 -1.46 -2.70 0.03
C PRO A 58 0.00 -2.40 0.39
N PHE A 59 0.67 -3.36 1.00
CA PHE A 59 2.08 -3.32 1.33
C PHE A 59 2.81 -4.53 0.72
N ILE A 60 3.91 -4.30 0.01
CA ILE A 60 4.73 -5.36 -0.58
C ILE A 60 6.08 -5.43 0.15
N LEU A 61 6.35 -6.57 0.78
CA LEU A 61 7.65 -6.94 1.25
C LEU A 61 8.44 -7.63 0.13
N LYS A 62 9.65 -7.16 -0.18
CA LYS A 62 10.66 -7.93 -0.89
C LYS A 62 11.47 -8.70 0.14
N ALA A 63 11.22 -10.00 0.26
CA ALA A 63 11.85 -10.83 1.27
C ALA A 63 13.25 -11.32 0.86
N SER A 64 14.05 -11.75 1.84
CA SER A 64 15.41 -12.27 1.63
C SER A 64 15.46 -13.56 0.82
N ASP A 65 14.34 -14.28 0.68
CA ASP A 65 14.20 -15.44 -0.21
C ASP A 65 14.11 -15.07 -1.70
N GLY A 66 14.08 -13.77 -2.01
CA GLY A 66 14.00 -13.21 -3.36
C GLY A 66 12.59 -13.08 -3.91
N ARG A 67 11.56 -13.42 -3.14
CA ARG A 67 10.14 -13.30 -3.51
C ARG A 67 9.52 -12.03 -2.94
N PHE A 68 8.37 -11.68 -3.49
CA PHE A 68 7.54 -10.57 -3.04
C PHE A 68 6.32 -11.11 -2.31
N TYR A 69 5.96 -10.46 -1.20
CA TYR A 69 4.79 -10.82 -0.40
C TYR A 69 3.93 -9.58 -0.21
N MET A 70 2.64 -9.68 -0.55
CA MET A 70 1.71 -8.57 -0.42
C MET A 70 0.72 -8.84 0.71
N TYR A 71 0.51 -7.82 1.52
CA TYR A 71 -0.45 -7.74 2.62
C TYR A 71 -1.34 -6.53 2.41
N GLY A 72 -2.48 -6.49 3.08
CA GLY A 72 -3.38 -5.35 3.00
C GLY A 72 -4.64 -5.54 3.83
N THR A 73 -5.42 -4.47 3.92
CA THR A 73 -6.73 -4.52 4.54
C THR A 73 -7.71 -5.28 3.66
N THR A 74 -8.35 -6.28 4.26
CA THR A 74 -9.42 -7.05 3.64
C THR A 74 -10.80 -6.41 3.86
N ASP A 75 -11.86 -7.16 3.68
CA ASP A 75 -13.22 -6.73 4.00
C ASP A 75 -13.41 -6.59 5.53
N TYR A 76 -14.27 -5.68 5.97
CA TYR A 76 -14.62 -5.46 7.39
C TYR A 76 -15.18 -6.70 8.10
N THR A 77 -15.69 -7.66 7.34
CA THR A 77 -16.25 -8.90 7.91
C THR A 77 -15.18 -9.91 8.27
N PHE A 78 -13.93 -9.71 7.82
CA PHE A 78 -12.84 -10.64 8.13
C PHE A 78 -12.06 -10.15 9.34
N LEU A 79 -11.85 -11.08 10.27
CA LEU A 79 -11.06 -10.87 11.48
C LEU A 79 -9.67 -11.52 11.29
N ASP A 80 -9.01 -11.20 10.17
CA ASP A 80 -7.73 -11.79 9.78
C ASP A 80 -6.92 -10.85 8.90
N HIS A 81 -5.61 -11.14 8.77
CA HIS A 81 -4.78 -10.63 7.69
C HIS A 81 -4.41 -11.77 6.74
N ARG A 82 -4.30 -11.45 5.47
CA ARG A 82 -4.03 -12.37 4.37
C ARG A 82 -2.79 -12.00 3.62
N CYS A 83 -2.22 -12.99 2.91
CA CYS A 83 -0.99 -12.83 2.18
C CYS A 83 -1.12 -13.38 0.76
N TYR A 84 -0.53 -12.67 -0.19
CA TYR A 84 -0.21 -13.15 -1.53
C TYR A 84 1.30 -13.16 -1.72
N SER A 85 1.80 -14.00 -2.61
CA SER A 85 3.19 -14.02 -3.00
C SER A 85 3.35 -13.92 -4.51
N SER A 86 4.49 -13.40 -4.96
CA SER A 86 4.84 -13.29 -6.37
C SER A 86 6.34 -13.39 -6.58
N ASP A 87 6.75 -13.97 -7.72
CA ASP A 87 8.12 -13.97 -8.17
C ASP A 87 8.42 -12.81 -9.14
N ASP A 88 7.38 -12.12 -9.64
CA ASP A 88 7.50 -11.16 -10.75
C ASP A 88 6.68 -9.87 -10.60
N LEU A 89 6.02 -9.65 -9.44
CA LEU A 89 5.14 -8.52 -9.12
C LEU A 89 3.86 -8.42 -9.96
N VAL A 90 3.62 -9.37 -10.85
CA VAL A 90 2.49 -9.37 -11.78
C VAL A 90 1.56 -10.55 -11.54
N ASN A 91 2.15 -11.74 -11.37
CA ASN A 91 1.42 -12.98 -11.11
C ASN A 91 1.42 -13.24 -9.60
N TRP A 92 0.27 -13.09 -8.97
CA TRP A 92 0.12 -13.20 -7.52
C TRP A 92 -0.55 -14.53 -7.16
N THR A 93 0.02 -15.25 -6.21
CA THR A 93 -0.53 -16.49 -5.65
C THR A 93 -1.10 -16.21 -4.26
N TYR A 94 -2.35 -16.57 -4.03
CA TYR A 94 -2.95 -16.47 -2.70
C TYR A 94 -2.35 -17.51 -1.76
N GLU A 95 -1.70 -17.06 -0.70
CA GLU A 95 -1.04 -17.93 0.29
C GLU A 95 -1.95 -18.27 1.48
N GLY A 96 -3.06 -17.58 1.63
CA GLY A 96 -4.03 -17.81 2.70
C GLY A 96 -4.00 -16.76 3.81
N VAL A 97 -4.60 -17.13 4.94
CA VAL A 97 -4.62 -16.31 6.15
C VAL A 97 -3.28 -16.43 6.84
N CYS A 98 -2.61 -15.29 7.06
CA CYS A 98 -1.30 -15.22 7.70
C CYS A 98 -1.34 -14.77 9.18
N TYR A 99 -2.42 -14.12 9.61
CA TYR A 99 -2.67 -13.73 10.99
C TYR A 99 -4.14 -13.91 11.36
N THR A 100 -4.38 -14.45 12.54
CA THR A 100 -5.71 -14.53 13.16
C THR A 100 -5.56 -14.24 14.66
N PRO A 101 -6.41 -13.39 15.25
CA PRO A 101 -6.38 -13.13 16.69
C PRO A 101 -6.76 -14.39 17.47
N SER A 102 -6.32 -14.46 18.72
CA SER A 102 -6.72 -15.47 19.71
C SER A 102 -7.39 -14.78 20.91
N ASP A 103 -7.97 -15.55 21.81
CA ASP A 103 -8.58 -15.03 23.03
C ASP A 103 -7.60 -14.22 23.91
N SER A 104 -6.29 -14.51 23.78
CA SER A 104 -5.23 -13.84 24.53
C SER A 104 -4.67 -12.59 23.83
N THR A 105 -5.08 -12.26 22.61
CA THR A 105 -4.60 -11.06 21.92
C THR A 105 -5.20 -9.80 22.52
N TRP A 106 -4.49 -8.67 22.39
CA TRP A 106 -4.92 -7.36 22.91
C TRP A 106 -6.12 -6.79 22.14
N THR A 107 -6.41 -7.32 20.95
CA THR A 107 -7.46 -6.87 20.03
C THR A 107 -8.45 -7.99 19.70
N THR A 108 -9.65 -7.62 19.29
CA THR A 108 -10.71 -8.55 18.88
C THR A 108 -11.27 -8.29 17.50
N ASP A 109 -11.08 -7.08 16.95
CA ASP A 109 -11.70 -6.68 15.69
C ASP A 109 -10.91 -5.54 15.00
N THR A 110 -11.35 -5.22 13.79
CA THR A 110 -10.84 -4.07 13.01
C THR A 110 -9.36 -4.22 12.67
N PHE A 111 -9.06 -5.09 11.71
CA PHE A 111 -7.70 -5.38 11.27
C PHE A 111 -7.38 -4.59 10.00
N TRP A 112 -6.60 -3.49 10.14
CA TRP A 112 -6.31 -2.55 9.05
C TRP A 112 -4.84 -2.33 8.83
N ALA A 113 -4.50 -1.96 7.58
CA ALA A 113 -3.22 -1.46 7.12
C ALA A 113 -2.01 -2.22 7.70
N PRO A 114 -1.90 -3.55 7.43
CA PRO A 114 -0.74 -4.31 7.86
C PRO A 114 0.48 -3.95 7.02
N GLU A 115 1.59 -3.62 7.67
CA GLU A 115 2.91 -3.52 7.06
C GLU A 115 3.84 -4.58 7.64
N VAL A 116 4.60 -5.28 6.79
CA VAL A 116 5.46 -6.38 7.21
C VAL A 116 6.92 -6.08 6.88
N TYR A 117 7.77 -6.19 7.88
CA TYR A 117 9.20 -5.93 7.77
C TYR A 117 10.01 -7.17 8.12
N GLU A 118 11.02 -7.51 7.30
CA GLU A 118 11.99 -8.53 7.63
C GLU A 118 13.16 -7.89 8.40
N HIS A 119 13.38 -8.35 9.61
CA HIS A 119 14.45 -7.87 10.49
C HIS A 119 15.01 -9.01 11.34
N ASP A 120 16.35 -9.12 11.41
CA ASP A 120 17.05 -10.17 12.17
C ASP A 120 16.52 -11.59 11.91
N GLY A 121 16.17 -11.89 10.64
CA GLY A 121 15.72 -13.22 10.20
C GLY A 121 14.31 -13.59 10.65
N LYS A 122 13.52 -12.62 11.08
CA LYS A 122 12.09 -12.73 11.39
C LYS A 122 11.27 -11.70 10.63
N PHE A 123 9.96 -11.92 10.60
CA PHE A 123 9.00 -11.06 9.94
C PHE A 123 8.09 -10.43 10.98
N TYR A 124 7.98 -9.11 10.95
CA TYR A 124 7.22 -8.31 11.91
C TYR A 124 6.09 -7.60 11.19
N MET A 125 4.85 -7.90 11.56
CA MET A 125 3.65 -7.28 11.04
C MET A 125 3.15 -6.22 12.02
N PHE A 126 3.15 -4.97 11.59
CA PHE A 126 2.51 -3.87 12.31
C PHE A 126 1.11 -3.70 11.75
N HIS A 127 0.11 -3.60 12.62
CA HIS A 127 -1.27 -3.48 12.19
C HIS A 127 -2.08 -2.61 13.15
N SER A 128 -3.14 -2.02 12.61
CA SER A 128 -4.09 -1.21 13.37
C SER A 128 -5.29 -2.06 13.76
N SER A 129 -5.71 -1.95 15.02
CA SER A 129 -6.87 -2.70 15.54
C SER A 129 -7.49 -2.01 16.76
N ASN A 130 -8.71 -2.37 17.10
CA ASN A 130 -9.34 -1.90 18.32
C ASN A 130 -8.74 -2.58 19.55
N TRP A 131 -8.44 -1.78 20.58
CA TRP A 131 -7.95 -2.26 21.86
C TRP A 131 -9.13 -2.72 22.73
N LYS A 132 -9.20 -4.01 23.03
CA LYS A 132 -10.34 -4.60 23.73
C LYS A 132 -10.51 -4.12 25.18
N GLU A 133 -9.45 -3.61 25.83
CA GLU A 133 -9.57 -3.03 27.16
C GLU A 133 -10.26 -1.68 27.16
N ASN A 134 -10.18 -0.96 26.04
CA ASN A 134 -10.82 0.33 25.84
C ASN A 134 -10.79 1.25 27.09
N PRO A 135 -9.60 1.69 27.54
CA PRO A 135 -9.43 2.36 28.80
C PRO A 135 -10.17 3.72 28.89
N ASP A 136 -10.44 4.33 27.73
CA ASP A 136 -11.10 5.64 27.63
C ASP A 136 -12.62 5.53 27.44
N GLY A 137 -13.16 4.30 27.31
CA GLY A 137 -14.59 4.06 27.13
C GLY A 137 -15.15 4.52 25.78
N ASP A 138 -14.28 4.80 24.82
CA ASP A 138 -14.65 5.21 23.47
C ASP A 138 -15.22 4.06 22.64
N GLU A 139 -16.05 4.34 21.62
CA GLU A 139 -16.59 3.31 20.71
C GLU A 139 -15.50 2.71 19.82
N GLU A 140 -14.53 3.55 19.40
CA GLU A 140 -13.42 3.14 18.57
C GLU A 140 -12.11 3.51 19.26
N VAL A 141 -11.33 2.53 19.66
CA VAL A 141 -10.05 2.71 20.35
C VAL A 141 -8.97 2.04 19.54
N PHE A 142 -8.72 2.58 18.35
CA PHE A 142 -7.67 2.09 17.49
C PHE A 142 -6.30 2.32 18.11
N ARG A 143 -5.52 1.25 18.14
CA ARG A 143 -4.10 1.26 18.50
C ARG A 143 -3.33 0.44 17.48
N ILE A 144 -2.02 0.50 17.56
CA ILE A 144 -1.10 -0.25 16.70
C ILE A 144 -0.40 -1.30 17.53
N GLY A 145 -0.42 -2.53 17.03
CA GLY A 145 0.30 -3.68 17.59
C GLY A 145 1.35 -4.21 16.63
N VAL A 146 2.13 -5.17 17.13
CA VAL A 146 3.14 -5.87 16.35
C VAL A 146 3.04 -7.37 16.58
N ALA A 147 2.92 -8.13 15.50
CA ALA A 147 2.95 -9.57 15.48
C ALA A 147 4.22 -10.07 14.78
N VAL A 148 4.72 -11.25 15.15
CA VAL A 148 5.96 -11.82 14.62
C VAL A 148 5.74 -13.21 14.06
N ALA A 149 6.49 -13.55 13.00
CA ALA A 149 6.52 -14.87 12.38
C ALA A 149 7.93 -15.27 11.94
N ASP A 150 8.15 -16.57 11.75
CA ASP A 150 9.39 -17.10 11.18
C ASP A 150 9.36 -17.19 9.64
N LYS A 151 8.21 -16.90 9.03
CA LYS A 151 8.00 -16.91 7.57
C LYS A 151 7.15 -15.71 7.16
N PRO A 152 7.33 -15.19 5.94
CA PRO A 152 6.50 -14.07 5.44
C PRO A 152 5.02 -14.44 5.31
N THR A 153 4.70 -15.72 5.11
CA THR A 153 3.31 -16.22 5.05
C THR A 153 2.71 -16.52 6.44
N GLY A 154 3.42 -16.17 7.53
CA GLY A 154 2.95 -16.45 8.89
C GLY A 154 3.10 -17.92 9.34
N PRO A 155 2.33 -18.38 10.34
CA PRO A 155 1.35 -17.58 11.07
C PRO A 155 1.99 -16.53 11.97
N PHE A 156 1.55 -15.30 11.86
CA PHE A 156 1.97 -14.22 12.75
C PHE A 156 1.28 -14.36 14.11
N LYS A 157 2.01 -14.05 15.18
CA LYS A 157 1.52 -14.05 16.56
C LYS A 157 1.90 -12.74 17.23
N GLU A 158 0.99 -12.16 18.00
CA GLU A 158 1.26 -10.96 18.76
C GLU A 158 2.53 -11.12 19.61
N MET A 159 3.39 -10.11 19.57
CA MET A 159 4.60 -10.07 20.41
C MET A 159 4.25 -9.68 21.85
N TYR A 160 3.23 -8.87 22.02
CA TYR A 160 2.81 -8.31 23.30
C TYR A 160 1.31 -8.49 23.51
N ASP A 161 0.87 -8.53 24.76
CA ASP A 161 -0.54 -8.58 25.17
C ASP A 161 -1.20 -7.19 25.25
N HIS A 162 -0.53 -6.18 24.71
CA HIS A 162 -0.94 -4.79 24.67
C HIS A 162 -0.46 -4.12 23.36
N PRO A 163 -1.03 -2.97 22.94
CA PRO A 163 -0.50 -2.20 21.83
C PRO A 163 0.90 -1.65 22.14
N ILE A 164 1.64 -1.25 21.11
CA ILE A 164 3.02 -0.73 21.23
C ILE A 164 3.11 0.39 22.26
N PHE A 165 2.11 1.29 22.30
CA PHE A 165 1.98 2.30 23.33
C PHE A 165 0.53 2.80 23.42
N ASP A 166 0.15 3.36 24.56
CA ASP A 166 -1.13 4.03 24.76
C ASP A 166 -1.02 5.50 24.34
N SER A 167 -1.51 5.80 23.15
CA SER A 167 -1.47 7.13 22.54
C SER A 167 -2.45 8.14 23.16
N LYS A 168 -3.38 7.70 24.02
CA LYS A 168 -4.51 8.49 24.55
C LYS A 168 -5.50 9.03 23.52
N TYR A 169 -5.36 8.61 22.28
CA TYR A 169 -6.24 8.92 21.14
C TYR A 169 -6.14 7.79 20.11
N PRO A 170 -7.13 7.63 19.22
CA PRO A 170 -7.07 6.62 18.19
C PRO A 170 -5.92 6.85 17.21
N ILE A 171 -5.15 5.80 16.92
CA ILE A 171 -4.05 5.80 15.94
C ILE A 171 -4.14 4.60 15.01
N ILE A 172 -3.81 4.83 13.74
CA ILE A 172 -3.79 3.81 12.66
C ILE A 172 -2.56 4.00 11.76
N ASP A 173 -2.38 3.12 10.81
CA ASP A 173 -1.45 3.23 9.67
C ASP A 173 0.02 3.32 10.10
N ALA A 174 0.51 2.24 10.69
CA ALA A 174 1.92 2.14 11.08
C ALA A 174 2.83 2.10 9.85
N ASN A 175 3.88 2.93 9.86
CA ASN A 175 4.98 2.83 8.90
C ASN A 175 6.32 2.95 9.64
N LEU A 176 7.31 2.15 9.29
CA LEU A 176 8.64 2.17 9.89
C LEU A 176 9.70 2.57 8.89
N LEU A 177 10.63 3.40 9.35
CA LEU A 177 11.88 3.69 8.66
C LEU A 177 13.05 3.17 9.50
N PHE A 178 13.78 2.18 8.96
CA PHE A 178 15.07 1.74 9.47
C PHE A 178 16.11 2.68 8.88
N ASP A 179 16.56 3.68 9.64
CA ASP A 179 17.43 4.72 9.12
C ASP A 179 18.91 4.36 9.23
N GLU A 180 19.73 5.02 8.44
CA GLU A 180 21.18 4.83 8.38
C GLU A 180 21.89 5.27 9.68
N ASP A 181 21.24 6.07 10.53
CA ASP A 181 21.73 6.46 11.85
C ASP A 181 21.62 5.33 12.89
N GLY A 182 21.06 4.18 12.49
CA GLY A 182 20.85 2.99 13.32
C GLY A 182 19.62 3.05 14.20
N LYS A 183 18.77 4.05 14.02
CA LYS A 183 17.50 4.19 14.71
C LYS A 183 16.36 3.68 13.84
N ILE A 184 15.26 3.36 14.49
CA ILE A 184 14.00 3.00 13.84
C ILE A 184 12.99 4.10 14.16
N TYR A 185 12.47 4.72 13.11
CA TYR A 185 11.43 5.74 13.23
C TYR A 185 10.08 5.11 12.91
N PHE A 186 9.10 5.46 13.72
CA PHE A 186 7.74 4.97 13.66
C PHE A 186 6.80 6.13 13.36
N TYR A 187 6.02 5.99 12.30
CA TYR A 187 5.05 6.98 11.84
C TYR A 187 3.66 6.39 11.91
N TYR A 188 2.67 7.24 12.16
CA TYR A 188 1.28 6.83 12.28
C TYR A 188 0.32 7.98 12.03
N SER A 189 -0.93 7.64 11.73
CA SER A 189 -2.04 8.58 11.57
C SER A 189 -2.82 8.69 12.87
N ARG A 190 -2.99 9.91 13.40
CA ARG A 190 -3.88 10.19 14.52
C ARG A 190 -5.28 10.47 14.01
N CYS A 191 -6.21 9.57 14.25
CA CYS A 191 -7.62 9.76 13.89
C CYS A 191 -8.32 10.68 14.91
N CYS A 192 -8.92 11.75 14.43
CA CYS A 192 -9.62 12.73 15.29
C CYS A 192 -11.15 12.63 15.12
N TYR A 193 -11.71 11.42 15.16
CA TYR A 193 -13.15 11.18 14.93
C TYR A 193 -14.04 11.92 15.93
N LYS A 194 -13.64 11.97 17.20
CA LYS A 194 -14.44 12.54 18.28
C LYS A 194 -13.96 13.91 18.75
N HIS A 195 -12.83 14.35 18.23
CA HIS A 195 -12.20 15.63 18.54
C HIS A 195 -12.03 16.43 17.26
N PRO A 196 -13.13 17.00 16.72
CA PRO A 196 -13.06 17.79 15.51
C PRO A 196 -12.14 18.98 15.71
N VAL A 197 -11.37 19.29 14.68
CA VAL A 197 -10.39 20.37 14.70
C VAL A 197 -11.04 21.65 14.16
N ASP A 198 -10.83 22.75 14.86
CA ASP A 198 -11.25 24.06 14.36
C ASP A 198 -10.21 24.59 13.38
N SER A 199 -10.64 24.82 12.15
CA SER A 199 -9.85 25.42 11.07
C SER A 199 -10.73 26.38 10.29
N GLU A 200 -10.12 27.31 9.55
CA GLU A 200 -10.84 28.25 8.70
C GLU A 200 -11.74 27.52 7.68
N LEU A 201 -11.28 26.35 7.21
CA LEU A 201 -12.03 25.52 6.30
C LEU A 201 -13.19 24.80 6.98
N ALA A 202 -12.99 24.27 8.19
CA ALA A 202 -14.05 23.66 8.99
C ALA A 202 -15.17 24.70 9.25
N GLU A 203 -14.81 25.92 9.65
CA GLU A 203 -15.77 27.02 9.84
C GLU A 203 -16.54 27.37 8.57
N LYS A 204 -15.86 27.41 7.42
CA LYS A 204 -16.50 27.62 6.12
C LYS A 204 -17.53 26.53 5.82
N LEU A 205 -17.20 25.26 6.00
CA LEU A 205 -18.07 24.12 5.73
C LEU A 205 -19.30 24.12 6.64
N LYS A 206 -19.11 24.40 7.94
CA LYS A 206 -20.21 24.58 8.90
C LYS A 206 -21.13 25.73 8.47
N LYS A 207 -20.56 26.87 8.11
CA LYS A 207 -21.33 28.07 7.67
C LYS A 207 -22.10 27.82 6.37
N GLU A 208 -21.57 27.03 5.45
CA GLU A 208 -22.23 26.64 4.21
C GLU A 208 -23.28 25.54 4.39
N GLY A 209 -23.45 25.01 5.60
CA GLY A 209 -24.39 23.94 5.90
C GLY A 209 -23.99 22.60 5.27
N LYS A 210 -22.71 22.43 4.92
CA LYS A 210 -22.19 21.20 4.32
C LYS A 210 -21.82 20.15 5.36
N ALA A 211 -21.46 20.59 6.56
CA ALA A 211 -21.19 19.72 7.69
C ALA A 211 -21.41 20.45 9.01
N ASP A 212 -22.01 19.77 9.97
CA ASP A 212 -22.10 20.26 11.35
C ASP A 212 -20.76 20.08 12.07
N GLU A 213 -20.01 19.06 11.68
CA GLU A 213 -18.72 18.66 12.25
C GLU A 213 -17.77 18.22 11.14
N VAL A 214 -16.51 18.67 11.21
CA VAL A 214 -15.44 18.30 10.30
C VAL A 214 -14.36 17.59 11.10
N GLN A 215 -14.04 16.36 10.74
CA GLN A 215 -13.04 15.54 11.38
C GLN A 215 -11.73 15.58 10.57
N GLU A 216 -10.61 15.45 11.25
CA GLU A 216 -9.28 15.45 10.64
C GLU A 216 -8.47 14.24 11.10
N SER A 217 -7.48 13.84 10.30
CA SER A 217 -6.41 12.94 10.70
C SER A 217 -5.07 13.64 10.46
N TRP A 218 -4.13 13.44 11.37
CA TRP A 218 -2.81 14.04 11.38
C TRP A 218 -1.73 12.97 11.41
N ILE A 219 -0.59 13.22 10.78
CA ILE A 219 0.55 12.31 10.78
C ILE A 219 1.56 12.72 11.84
N TYR A 220 1.91 11.76 12.69
CA TYR A 220 2.91 11.88 13.73
C TYR A 220 4.08 10.95 13.45
N GLY A 221 5.24 11.26 14.04
CA GLY A 221 6.41 10.41 14.01
C GLY A 221 7.15 10.44 15.33
N VAL A 222 7.80 9.33 15.68
CA VAL A 222 8.59 9.14 16.88
C VAL A 222 9.64 8.06 16.68
N GLU A 223 10.71 8.04 17.48
CA GLU A 223 11.63 6.90 17.51
C GLU A 223 10.98 5.73 18.27
N ILE A 224 11.16 4.49 17.76
CA ILE A 224 10.69 3.27 18.41
C ILE A 224 11.87 2.44 18.92
N LYS A 225 11.69 1.70 20.01
CA LYS A 225 12.70 0.80 20.52
C LYS A 225 13.01 -0.32 19.53
N PRO A 226 14.26 -0.80 19.44
CA PRO A 226 14.66 -1.85 18.50
C PRO A 226 13.92 -3.19 18.69
N ASP A 227 13.39 -3.45 19.89
CA ASP A 227 12.58 -4.63 20.20
C ASP A 227 11.07 -4.38 19.98
N PHE A 228 10.69 -3.21 19.48
CA PHE A 228 9.31 -2.79 19.24
C PHE A 228 8.41 -2.73 20.49
N SER A 229 9.00 -2.76 21.71
CA SER A 229 8.25 -2.76 22.98
C SER A 229 7.70 -1.39 23.39
N GLY A 230 7.89 -0.36 22.59
CA GLY A 230 7.41 0.98 22.88
C GLY A 230 8.19 2.08 22.17
N ILE A 231 7.73 3.30 22.32
CA ILE A 231 8.34 4.50 21.72
C ILE A 231 9.47 5.07 22.60
N ILE A 232 10.33 5.89 21.99
CA ILE A 232 11.40 6.64 22.63
C ILE A 232 11.14 8.14 22.45
N GLY A 233 10.89 8.85 23.53
CA GLY A 233 10.58 10.28 23.51
C GLY A 233 9.09 10.56 23.21
N GLU A 234 8.81 11.81 22.83
CA GLU A 234 7.45 12.28 22.57
C GLU A 234 7.18 12.33 21.07
N PRO A 235 5.99 11.84 20.60
CA PRO A 235 5.60 11.96 19.22
C PRO A 235 5.54 13.41 18.73
N LYS A 236 6.03 13.64 17.51
CA LYS A 236 6.00 14.95 16.86
C LYS A 236 4.94 14.98 15.78
N LEU A 237 4.14 16.04 15.73
CA LEU A 237 3.26 16.33 14.61
C LEU A 237 4.11 16.66 13.37
N LEU A 238 3.92 15.91 12.30
CA LEU A 238 4.68 16.04 11.06
C LEU A 238 3.86 16.66 9.94
N LEU A 239 2.62 16.22 9.75
CA LEU A 239 1.69 16.76 8.76
C LEU A 239 0.27 16.85 9.33
N GLN A 240 -0.45 17.85 8.88
CA GLN A 240 -1.88 18.05 9.12
C GLN A 240 -2.54 18.70 7.90
N PRO A 241 -3.85 18.57 7.72
CA PRO A 241 -4.58 19.32 6.70
C PRO A 241 -4.38 20.83 6.84
N PRO A 242 -4.50 21.59 5.76
CA PRO A 242 -4.36 23.05 5.79
C PRO A 242 -5.31 23.71 6.78
N LEU A 243 -4.82 24.63 7.60
CA LEU A 243 -5.63 25.38 8.56
C LEU A 243 -6.30 26.61 7.95
N THR A 244 -5.80 27.08 6.79
CA THR A 244 -6.29 28.29 6.11
C THR A 244 -6.71 28.00 4.67
N LEU A 245 -7.70 28.76 4.18
CA LEU A 245 -8.15 28.66 2.79
C LEU A 245 -7.13 29.20 1.79
N ALA A 246 -6.19 30.00 2.24
CA ALA A 246 -5.12 30.58 1.41
C ALA A 246 -4.00 29.57 1.11
N ASP A 247 -3.90 28.48 1.87
CA ASP A 247 -2.93 27.44 1.63
C ASP A 247 -3.23 26.73 0.28
N PRO A 248 -2.26 26.64 -0.64
CA PRO A 248 -2.46 25.99 -1.95
C PRO A 248 -2.91 24.52 -1.83
N GLN A 249 -2.53 23.82 -0.79
CA GLN A 249 -2.91 22.41 -0.54
C GLN A 249 -4.42 22.26 -0.28
N SER A 250 -5.12 23.31 0.18
CA SER A 250 -6.57 23.31 0.39
C SER A 250 -7.36 22.96 -0.87
N LYS A 251 -6.77 23.13 -2.06
CA LYS A 251 -7.45 22.84 -3.33
C LYS A 251 -7.70 21.35 -3.54
N TRP A 252 -6.86 20.49 -3.01
CA TRP A 252 -6.98 19.04 -3.19
C TRP A 252 -7.19 18.28 -1.87
N GLU A 253 -6.66 18.75 -0.76
CA GLU A 253 -6.84 18.11 0.55
C GLU A 253 -8.23 18.36 1.17
N ASP A 254 -9.09 19.14 0.52
CA ASP A 254 -10.44 19.46 0.96
C ASP A 254 -11.54 18.88 0.05
N ASN A 255 -11.19 17.96 -0.82
CA ASN A 255 -12.16 17.36 -1.73
C ASN A 255 -13.17 16.45 -1.01
N SER A 256 -12.92 16.06 0.22
CA SER A 256 -13.93 15.38 1.04
C SER A 256 -15.21 16.21 1.25
N ALA A 257 -15.11 17.53 1.11
CA ALA A 257 -16.28 18.41 1.08
C ALA A 257 -17.19 18.17 -0.14
N ASN A 258 -16.68 17.50 -1.17
CA ASN A 258 -17.43 17.07 -2.35
C ASN A 258 -17.92 15.61 -2.22
N ALA A 259 -17.83 15.04 -1.02
CA ALA A 259 -18.39 13.73 -0.72
C ALA A 259 -19.88 13.68 -1.12
N GLY A 260 -20.34 12.51 -1.54
CA GLY A 260 -21.73 12.29 -1.90
C GLY A 260 -22.67 12.46 -0.70
N GLU A 261 -23.96 12.48 -0.96
CA GLU A 261 -24.97 12.57 0.10
C GLU A 261 -24.79 11.42 1.12
N GLY A 262 -24.64 11.77 2.39
CA GLY A 262 -24.46 10.82 3.49
C GLY A 262 -23.00 10.37 3.73
N GLU A 263 -22.04 10.82 2.94
CA GLU A 263 -20.63 10.60 3.23
C GLU A 263 -20.11 11.57 4.29
N ALA A 264 -19.29 11.05 5.23
CA ALA A 264 -18.66 11.90 6.22
C ALA A 264 -17.63 12.84 5.59
N ILE A 265 -17.65 14.10 5.97
CA ILE A 265 -16.63 15.06 5.57
C ILE A 265 -15.42 14.85 6.48
N ARG A 266 -14.37 14.28 5.90
CA ARG A 266 -13.12 13.93 6.59
C ARG A 266 -11.94 14.57 5.88
N ARG A 267 -11.27 15.46 6.59
CA ARG A 267 -10.02 16.07 6.14
C ARG A 267 -8.87 15.24 6.69
N TRP A 268 -8.52 14.20 5.96
CA TRP A 268 -7.49 13.26 6.38
C TRP A 268 -6.12 13.58 5.76
N ASN A 269 -5.08 13.53 6.59
CA ASN A 269 -3.74 13.19 6.18
C ASN A 269 -3.41 11.86 6.86
N GLU A 270 -3.28 10.78 6.10
CA GLU A 270 -3.10 9.43 6.61
C GLU A 270 -2.23 8.55 5.70
N GLY A 271 -1.98 7.29 6.10
CA GLY A 271 -1.29 6.30 5.27
C GLY A 271 0.08 6.78 4.82
N SER A 272 0.88 7.33 5.76
CA SER A 272 2.20 7.85 5.43
C SER A 272 3.18 6.72 5.12
N TYR A 273 3.97 6.92 4.06
CA TYR A 273 5.11 6.07 3.73
C TYR A 273 6.37 6.92 3.59
N ILE A 274 7.38 6.64 4.41
CA ILE A 274 8.61 7.43 4.46
C ILE A 274 9.76 6.63 3.88
N PHE A 275 10.57 7.29 3.03
CA PHE A 275 11.83 6.76 2.55
C PHE A 275 12.86 7.87 2.43
N LYS A 276 14.14 7.49 2.42
CA LYS A 276 15.27 8.41 2.21
C LYS A 276 15.81 8.26 0.80
N HIS A 277 16.07 9.39 0.15
CA HIS A 277 16.79 9.44 -1.12
C HIS A 277 17.80 10.59 -1.11
N GLY A 278 19.08 10.25 -1.25
CA GLY A 278 20.17 11.20 -0.99
C GLY A 278 20.11 11.72 0.45
N ASP A 279 20.18 13.01 0.62
CA ASP A 279 20.12 13.68 1.94
C ASP A 279 18.70 14.07 2.34
N LYS A 280 17.67 13.67 1.58
CA LYS A 280 16.28 14.06 1.84
C LYS A 280 15.42 12.87 2.27
N TYR A 281 14.50 13.15 3.18
CA TYR A 281 13.40 12.28 3.55
C TYR A 281 12.15 12.69 2.78
N TYR A 282 11.52 11.71 2.16
CA TYR A 282 10.27 11.86 1.43
C TYR A 282 9.17 11.14 2.21
N MET A 283 8.10 11.85 2.50
CA MET A 283 6.89 11.30 3.10
C MET A 283 5.78 11.38 2.07
N MET A 284 5.35 10.26 1.52
CA MET A 284 4.10 10.18 0.76
C MET A 284 2.94 9.99 1.74
N TYR A 285 1.80 10.58 1.45
CA TYR A 285 0.63 10.52 2.33
C TYR A 285 -0.66 10.63 1.51
N SER A 286 -1.75 10.11 2.06
CA SER A 286 -3.06 10.14 1.42
C SER A 286 -3.97 11.15 2.08
N CYS A 287 -4.85 11.74 1.28
CA CYS A 287 -5.81 12.74 1.72
C CYS A 287 -7.23 12.44 1.28
N ASN A 288 -8.16 13.06 1.99
CA ASN A 288 -9.60 12.94 1.82
C ASN A 288 -10.17 11.62 2.36
N TYR A 289 -11.40 11.30 1.97
CA TYR A 289 -12.11 10.13 2.47
C TYR A 289 -11.81 8.90 1.60
N TRP A 290 -11.28 7.83 2.18
CA TRP A 290 -10.84 6.63 1.48
C TRP A 290 -11.91 5.92 0.63
N ARG A 291 -13.20 6.12 0.89
CA ARG A 291 -14.30 5.62 0.06
C ARG A 291 -14.68 6.57 -1.06
N GLY A 292 -14.30 7.84 -0.94
CA GLY A 292 -14.66 8.89 -1.87
C GLY A 292 -13.84 8.85 -3.15
N GLN A 293 -14.36 9.49 -4.20
CA GLN A 293 -13.68 9.57 -5.50
C GLN A 293 -12.39 10.40 -5.46
N TYR A 294 -12.22 11.24 -4.44
CA TYR A 294 -11.13 12.22 -4.34
C TYR A 294 -10.00 11.78 -3.41
N TYR A 295 -10.03 10.52 -2.95
CA TYR A 295 -8.89 9.99 -2.23
C TYR A 295 -7.66 10.02 -3.13
N ALA A 296 -6.57 10.65 -2.68
CA ALA A 296 -5.42 10.98 -3.51
C ALA A 296 -4.13 10.99 -2.69
N VAL A 297 -2.99 10.92 -3.37
CA VAL A 297 -1.67 10.89 -2.77
C VAL A 297 -0.89 12.17 -3.08
N GLY A 298 -0.34 12.78 -2.05
CA GLY A 298 0.67 13.80 -2.14
C GLY A 298 1.97 13.38 -1.45
N TYR A 299 2.94 14.28 -1.42
CA TYR A 299 4.16 14.08 -0.67
C TYR A 299 4.67 15.36 -0.03
N ALA A 300 5.54 15.18 0.94
CA ALA A 300 6.27 16.22 1.62
C ALA A 300 7.76 15.82 1.78
N THR A 301 8.64 16.78 1.94
CA THR A 301 10.08 16.51 2.11
C THR A 301 10.64 17.15 3.37
N SER A 302 11.70 16.56 3.91
CA SER A 302 12.43 17.08 5.07
C SER A 302 13.91 16.73 5.00
N ASP A 303 14.73 17.46 5.76
CA ASP A 303 16.14 17.12 6.00
C ASP A 303 16.33 16.21 7.23
N SER A 304 15.23 15.86 7.91
CA SER A 304 15.25 15.05 9.11
C SER A 304 14.09 14.06 9.11
N PRO A 305 14.28 12.82 9.63
CA PRO A 305 13.21 11.82 9.69
C PRO A 305 12.01 12.26 10.53
N LEU A 306 12.20 13.14 11.48
CA LEU A 306 11.15 13.71 12.34
C LEU A 306 10.82 15.17 12.01
N GLY A 307 11.01 15.57 10.75
CA GLY A 307 10.59 16.87 10.24
C GLY A 307 11.47 18.05 10.65
N PRO A 308 11.03 19.28 10.35
CA PRO A 308 9.73 19.60 9.74
C PRO A 308 9.60 19.14 8.28
N PHE A 309 8.45 18.61 7.92
CA PHE A 309 8.12 18.26 6.54
C PHE A 309 7.41 19.42 5.83
N VAL A 310 7.79 19.65 4.57
CA VAL A 310 7.20 20.67 3.71
C VAL A 310 6.48 19.98 2.55
N LYS A 311 5.18 20.21 2.44
CA LYS A 311 4.33 19.66 1.37
C LYS A 311 4.77 20.20 0.02
N ALA A 312 4.83 19.32 -0.98
CA ALA A 312 5.23 19.68 -2.33
C ALA A 312 4.15 20.56 -3.01
N PRO A 313 4.57 21.59 -3.75
CA PRO A 313 3.62 22.49 -4.42
C PRO A 313 2.86 21.85 -5.58
N GLU A 314 3.38 20.76 -6.14
CA GLU A 314 2.77 20.02 -7.25
C GLU A 314 1.76 18.94 -6.83
N ASN A 315 1.54 18.76 -5.52
CA ASN A 315 0.51 17.83 -5.04
C ASN A 315 -0.89 18.13 -5.61
N PRO A 316 -1.72 17.10 -5.83
CA PRO A 316 -1.46 15.68 -5.64
C PRO A 316 -0.66 15.06 -6.79
N ILE A 317 0.14 14.02 -6.50
CA ILE A 317 0.95 13.31 -7.50
C ILE A 317 0.29 12.01 -8.02
N LEU A 318 -0.72 11.54 -7.33
CA LEU A 318 -1.57 10.42 -7.75
C LEU A 318 -3.02 10.72 -7.33
N GLU A 319 -3.90 10.81 -8.29
CA GLU A 319 -5.32 11.10 -8.09
C GLU A 319 -6.16 10.40 -9.16
N ARG A 320 -7.49 10.42 -9.00
CA ARG A 320 -8.42 9.88 -9.97
C ARG A 320 -8.15 10.41 -11.38
N ASN A 321 -8.46 9.61 -12.40
CA ASN A 321 -8.26 9.99 -13.80
C ASN A 321 -9.54 9.95 -14.65
N ASN A 322 -10.71 9.74 -14.04
CA ASN A 322 -11.97 9.65 -14.75
C ASN A 322 -12.35 10.96 -15.48
N ASP A 323 -11.95 12.12 -15.00
CA ASP A 323 -12.08 13.41 -15.71
C ASP A 323 -11.03 13.60 -16.81
N LYS A 324 -10.03 12.73 -16.90
CA LYS A 324 -9.00 12.70 -17.95
C LYS A 324 -9.23 11.57 -18.96
N GLY A 325 -10.41 10.93 -18.94
CA GLY A 325 -10.78 9.83 -19.82
C GLY A 325 -10.34 8.44 -19.37
N GLY A 326 -9.81 8.31 -18.14
CA GLY A 326 -9.59 7.04 -17.46
C GLY A 326 -10.84 6.57 -16.72
N ASP A 327 -10.69 5.56 -15.88
CA ASP A 327 -11.78 4.95 -15.12
C ASP A 327 -11.41 4.68 -13.65
N VAL A 328 -10.24 5.10 -13.20
CA VAL A 328 -9.72 4.86 -11.84
C VAL A 328 -10.04 6.03 -10.92
N TYR A 329 -10.45 5.71 -9.71
CA TYR A 329 -10.69 6.65 -8.61
C TYR A 329 -10.39 6.01 -7.26
N CYS A 330 -10.48 6.76 -6.15
CA CYS A 330 -10.19 6.28 -4.81
C CYS A 330 -8.74 5.77 -4.68
N THR A 331 -7.80 6.51 -5.29
CA THR A 331 -6.37 6.13 -5.30
C THR A 331 -5.68 6.59 -4.03
N GLY A 332 -5.06 5.69 -3.29
CA GLY A 332 -4.37 6.11 -2.08
C GLY A 332 -3.79 4.99 -1.25
N HIS A 333 -3.33 5.35 -0.07
CA HIS A 333 -2.64 4.53 0.92
C HIS A 333 -1.53 3.71 0.24
N ASN A 334 -0.53 4.43 -0.24
CA ASN A 334 0.53 3.87 -1.03
C ASN A 334 1.76 3.50 -0.20
N MET A 335 2.53 2.57 -0.75
CA MET A 335 3.92 2.36 -0.38
C MET A 335 4.83 2.51 -1.60
N VAL A 336 6.13 2.62 -1.38
CA VAL A 336 7.16 2.66 -2.43
C VAL A 336 7.96 1.37 -2.41
N LEU A 337 7.92 0.64 -3.52
CA LEU A 337 8.77 -0.52 -3.74
C LEU A 337 9.96 -0.12 -4.61
N THR A 338 11.17 -0.29 -4.08
CA THR A 338 12.41 -0.07 -4.84
C THR A 338 13.05 -1.41 -5.17
N LEU A 339 13.31 -1.65 -6.46
CA LEU A 339 13.98 -2.85 -6.95
C LEU A 339 15.51 -2.70 -6.88
N ASP A 340 16.24 -3.82 -7.07
CA ASP A 340 17.71 -3.85 -6.98
C ASP A 340 18.42 -2.97 -7.99
N ASP A 341 17.78 -2.71 -9.14
CA ASP A 341 18.29 -1.80 -10.16
C ASP A 341 17.98 -0.31 -9.92
N GLY A 342 17.33 0.00 -8.78
CA GLY A 342 16.88 1.33 -8.42
C GLY A 342 15.55 1.75 -9.02
N THR A 343 14.91 0.89 -9.81
CA THR A 343 13.55 1.18 -10.32
C THR A 343 12.55 1.23 -9.17
N MET A 344 11.72 2.26 -9.16
CA MET A 344 10.74 2.49 -8.12
C MET A 344 9.32 2.29 -8.64
N TYR A 345 8.47 1.75 -7.79
CA TYR A 345 7.04 1.59 -8.03
C TYR A 345 6.24 2.16 -6.86
N CYS A 346 5.17 2.85 -7.19
CA CYS A 346 4.10 3.20 -6.27
C CYS A 346 3.10 2.04 -6.26
N VAL A 347 2.94 1.40 -5.11
CA VAL A 347 1.93 0.36 -4.86
C VAL A 347 0.82 1.02 -4.06
N TYR A 348 -0.41 0.91 -4.48
CA TYR A 348 -1.53 1.62 -3.88
C TYR A 348 -2.84 0.89 -4.14
N HIS A 349 -3.91 1.28 -3.49
CA HIS A 349 -5.23 0.79 -3.87
C HIS A 349 -5.97 1.79 -4.74
N GLY A 350 -6.90 1.28 -5.53
CA GLY A 350 -7.81 2.06 -6.34
C GLY A 350 -9.12 1.32 -6.56
N ARG A 351 -10.04 1.95 -7.28
CA ARG A 351 -11.33 1.42 -7.68
C ARG A 351 -11.65 1.82 -9.12
N THR A 352 -12.43 0.98 -9.79
CA THR A 352 -13.05 1.25 -11.08
C THR A 352 -14.52 0.84 -11.03
N ALA A 353 -15.33 1.31 -11.97
CA ALA A 353 -16.72 0.86 -12.08
C ALA A 353 -16.81 -0.68 -12.29
N GLU A 354 -15.86 -1.28 -12.99
CA GLU A 354 -15.77 -2.72 -13.16
C GLU A 354 -15.50 -3.42 -11.82
N THR A 355 -14.47 -2.99 -11.07
CA THR A 355 -14.13 -3.61 -9.79
C THR A 355 -15.25 -3.48 -8.79
N ASP A 356 -15.95 -2.35 -8.73
CA ASP A 356 -17.10 -2.15 -7.85
C ASP A 356 -18.25 -3.10 -8.16
N SER A 357 -18.52 -3.37 -9.45
CA SER A 357 -19.58 -4.28 -9.86
C SER A 357 -19.31 -5.73 -9.47
N ILE A 358 -18.03 -6.13 -9.35
CA ILE A 358 -17.60 -7.49 -9.06
C ILE A 358 -17.32 -7.69 -7.57
N THR A 359 -16.64 -6.73 -6.94
CA THR A 359 -16.13 -6.88 -5.56
C THR A 359 -17.02 -6.20 -4.51
N GLY A 360 -17.95 -5.36 -4.94
CA GLY A 360 -18.76 -4.49 -4.09
C GLY A 360 -18.15 -3.11 -3.89
N ASP A 361 -18.98 -2.11 -3.65
CA ASP A 361 -18.63 -0.69 -3.66
C ASP A 361 -17.62 -0.24 -2.58
N ALA A 362 -17.46 -1.04 -1.53
CA ALA A 362 -16.50 -0.75 -0.46
C ALA A 362 -15.15 -1.44 -0.64
N LYS A 363 -15.01 -2.35 -1.62
CA LYS A 363 -13.79 -3.11 -1.81
C LYS A 363 -12.82 -2.39 -2.72
N ARG A 364 -11.59 -2.29 -2.26
CA ARG A 364 -10.47 -1.71 -2.97
C ARG A 364 -9.63 -2.82 -3.60
N VAL A 365 -8.94 -2.53 -4.68
CA VAL A 365 -8.05 -3.48 -5.37
C VAL A 365 -6.65 -2.90 -5.53
N ALA A 366 -5.64 -3.76 -5.56
CA ALA A 366 -4.25 -3.36 -5.62
C ALA A 366 -3.84 -2.92 -7.02
N PHE A 367 -3.06 -1.85 -7.08
CA PHE A 367 -2.41 -1.28 -8.27
C PHE A 367 -0.91 -1.17 -8.04
N ILE A 368 -0.15 -1.20 -9.11
CA ILE A 368 1.27 -0.92 -9.14
C ILE A 368 1.61 -0.08 -10.37
N ASP A 369 2.20 1.08 -10.18
CA ASP A 369 2.63 1.95 -11.27
C ASP A 369 4.05 2.45 -11.05
N LYS A 370 4.80 2.59 -12.14
CA LYS A 370 6.17 3.10 -12.08
C LYS A 370 6.18 4.52 -11.53
N MET A 371 7.15 4.80 -10.67
CA MET A 371 7.42 6.14 -10.18
C MET A 371 8.90 6.48 -10.32
N GLU A 372 9.21 7.76 -10.27
CA GLU A 372 10.57 8.26 -10.34
C GLU A 372 10.77 9.50 -9.47
N ILE A 373 12.02 9.74 -9.12
CA ILE A 373 12.48 11.01 -8.56
C ILE A 373 13.19 11.75 -9.68
N THR A 374 12.66 12.92 -10.04
CA THR A 374 13.25 13.75 -11.08
C THR A 374 14.60 14.34 -10.63
N PRO A 375 15.47 14.81 -11.55
CA PRO A 375 16.75 15.41 -11.18
C PRO A 375 16.66 16.61 -10.25
N ASP A 376 15.53 17.30 -10.20
CA ASP A 376 15.24 18.40 -9.28
C ASP A 376 14.54 17.94 -7.98
N GLY A 377 14.42 16.61 -7.76
CA GLY A 377 13.96 16.02 -6.51
C GLY A 377 12.44 15.90 -6.37
N ARG A 378 11.66 16.08 -7.44
CA ARG A 378 10.21 15.90 -7.41
C ARG A 378 9.84 14.42 -7.59
N LEU A 379 8.77 13.97 -6.91
CA LEU A 379 8.19 12.66 -7.15
C LEU A 379 7.19 12.73 -8.31
N VAL A 380 7.28 11.75 -9.20
CA VAL A 380 6.33 11.58 -10.31
C VAL A 380 5.84 10.13 -10.31
N VAL A 381 4.54 9.93 -10.24
CA VAL A 381 3.88 8.62 -10.40
C VAL A 381 3.29 8.55 -11.80
N ASN A 382 3.66 7.51 -12.57
CA ASN A 382 3.12 7.29 -13.90
C ASN A 382 1.80 6.50 -13.82
N GLY A 383 0.83 7.05 -13.09
CA GLY A 383 -0.45 6.40 -12.79
C GLY A 383 -1.58 7.40 -12.49
N PRO A 384 -2.80 6.89 -12.22
CA PRO A 384 -3.15 5.48 -12.26
C PRO A 384 -3.32 4.96 -13.70
N THR A 385 -2.84 3.72 -13.95
CA THR A 385 -2.94 3.09 -15.27
C THR A 385 -3.83 1.85 -15.27
N THR A 386 -4.60 1.66 -16.36
CA THR A 386 -5.34 0.42 -16.66
C THR A 386 -4.97 -0.15 -18.03
N THR A 387 -4.06 0.51 -18.73
CA THR A 387 -3.51 0.06 -20.02
C THR A 387 -2.24 -0.78 -19.83
N PRO A 388 -1.84 -1.60 -20.83
CA PRO A 388 -0.64 -2.41 -20.74
C PRO A 388 0.62 -1.59 -20.40
N GLN A 389 1.31 -1.99 -19.33
CA GLN A 389 2.55 -1.40 -18.85
C GLN A 389 3.70 -2.42 -18.99
N PRO A 390 4.94 -1.98 -19.21
CA PRO A 390 6.09 -2.88 -19.20
C PRO A 390 6.22 -3.61 -17.86
N ARG A 391 6.46 -4.92 -17.91
CA ARG A 391 6.73 -5.70 -16.67
C ARG A 391 7.95 -5.17 -15.94
N PRO A 392 7.94 -5.23 -14.60
CA PRO A 392 9.13 -4.95 -13.79
C PRO A 392 10.32 -5.82 -14.24
N ALA A 393 11.48 -5.21 -14.44
CA ALA A 393 12.70 -5.92 -14.77
C ALA A 393 13.32 -6.47 -13.48
N LEU A 394 13.13 -7.76 -13.20
CA LEU A 394 13.69 -8.42 -12.03
C LEU A 394 15.00 -9.11 -12.39
N TRP A 395 16.09 -8.71 -11.75
CA TRP A 395 17.39 -9.35 -11.88
C TRP A 395 17.34 -10.75 -11.23
N GLY A 396 17.63 -11.80 -12.04
CA GLY A 396 17.69 -13.17 -11.54
C GLY A 396 16.50 -14.07 -11.87
N SER A 397 15.46 -13.56 -12.54
CA SER A 397 14.43 -14.44 -13.12
C SER A 397 15.06 -15.33 -14.20
N LYS A 398 14.83 -16.64 -14.12
CA LYS A 398 15.47 -17.68 -14.95
C LYS A 398 15.28 -17.52 -16.47
N ASN A 399 14.62 -16.46 -16.93
CA ASN A 399 14.21 -16.27 -18.33
C ASN A 399 14.80 -15.05 -19.06
N ASN A 400 15.69 -14.27 -18.45
CA ASN A 400 16.28 -13.11 -19.14
C ASN A 400 17.78 -13.17 -19.28
N TYR A 401 18.28 -14.08 -20.15
CA TYR A 401 19.59 -13.93 -20.75
C TYR A 401 19.44 -13.11 -22.04
N VAL A 402 19.52 -11.81 -21.94
CA VAL A 402 19.98 -10.94 -23.03
C VAL A 402 21.19 -10.22 -22.46
N ALA A 403 22.37 -10.64 -22.93
CA ALA A 403 23.62 -9.99 -22.57
C ALA A 403 23.61 -8.55 -23.04
N ALA A 404 23.64 -7.61 -22.13
CA ALA A 404 24.09 -6.25 -22.39
C ALA A 404 25.42 -6.04 -21.68
N ASP A 405 26.47 -6.07 -22.46
CA ASP A 405 27.81 -5.64 -22.09
C ASP A 405 27.79 -4.15 -21.80
N THR A 406 27.86 -3.75 -20.55
CA THR A 406 28.35 -2.42 -20.16
C THR A 406 28.89 -2.50 -18.73
N ASP A 407 30.21 -2.42 -18.62
CA ASP A 407 30.95 -2.11 -17.40
C ASP A 407 30.47 -0.79 -16.80
N VAL A 408 29.68 -0.82 -15.75
CA VAL A 408 29.46 0.31 -14.85
C VAL A 408 29.60 -0.18 -13.41
N CYS A 409 30.61 0.30 -12.74
CA CYS A 409 30.86 0.11 -11.31
C CYS A 409 29.62 0.44 -10.49
N GLN A 410 29.12 -0.54 -9.75
CA GLN A 410 28.06 -0.40 -8.76
C GLN A 410 28.64 -0.13 -7.37
N PRO A 411 28.08 0.77 -6.57
CA PRO A 411 28.32 0.78 -5.15
C PRO A 411 27.47 -0.33 -4.48
N ARG A 412 28.16 -1.34 -3.99
CA ARG A 412 27.55 -2.39 -3.15
C ARG A 412 27.25 -1.79 -1.79
N LEU A 413 25.99 -1.70 -1.41
CA LEU A 413 25.60 -1.54 -0.02
C LEU A 413 25.84 -2.87 0.72
N PHE A 414 26.98 -2.98 1.35
CA PHE A 414 27.27 -4.06 2.29
C PHE A 414 26.84 -3.62 3.69
N PHE A 415 25.89 -4.33 4.26
CA PHE A 415 25.75 -4.40 5.71
C PHE A 415 26.97 -5.14 6.27
N SER A 416 27.90 -4.42 6.89
CA SER A 416 29.08 -5.00 7.50
C SER A 416 28.76 -5.57 8.86
N GLY A 417 28.39 -6.85 8.91
CA GLY A 417 28.54 -7.66 10.12
C GLY A 417 30.04 -7.85 10.41
N ARG A 418 30.60 -7.18 11.41
CA ARG A 418 31.95 -7.44 11.88
C ARG A 418 32.01 -8.79 12.58
N CYS A 419 32.56 -9.77 11.89
CA CYS A 419 33.03 -10.98 12.50
C CYS A 419 34.35 -10.68 13.22
N LEU A 420 34.35 -10.63 14.55
CA LEU A 420 35.57 -10.56 15.37
C LEU A 420 36.22 -11.93 15.41
N SER A 421 37.21 -12.15 14.54
CA SER A 421 38.14 -13.25 14.67
C SER A 421 39.11 -12.98 15.84
N ARG A 422 39.03 -13.80 16.89
CA ARG A 422 40.06 -13.86 17.94
C ARG A 422 41.32 -14.50 17.37
N GLU A 423 42.37 -13.74 17.17
CA GLU A 423 43.72 -14.24 17.04
C GLU A 423 44.25 -14.66 18.41
N LEU A 424 44.58 -15.94 18.53
CA LEU A 424 45.37 -16.49 19.64
C LEU A 424 46.86 -16.19 19.38
N HIS A 425 47.41 -15.21 20.07
CA HIS A 425 48.87 -15.08 20.18
C HIS A 425 49.43 -16.15 21.10
N ARG A 426 50.22 -17.05 20.53
CA ARG A 426 51.21 -17.88 21.26
C ARG A 426 52.44 -17.00 21.54
N ALA A 427 52.82 -16.91 22.80
CA ALA A 427 54.10 -16.37 23.22
C ALA A 427 55.21 -17.40 22.99
N PRO A 428 56.42 -17.01 22.60
CA PRO A 428 57.56 -17.89 22.55
C PRO A 428 58.25 -17.97 23.91
N SER A 429 58.72 -19.20 24.20
CA SER A 429 59.67 -19.73 25.18
C SER A 429 60.26 -18.81 26.24
#